data_4a109823633d5df67862e4f13390248b
#
_entry.id   4a109823633d5df67862e4f13390248b
#
_cell.length_a   1.000
_cell.length_b   1.000
_cell.length_c   1.000
_cell.angle_alpha   90.00
_cell.angle_beta   90.00
_cell.angle_gamma   90.00
#
_symmetry.space_group_name_H-M   'P 1'
#
loop_
_entity.id
_entity.type
_entity.pdbx_description
1 polymer ?
#
loop_
_entity_poly.entity_id
_entity_poly.type
_entity_poly.pdbx_seq_one_letter_code
_entity_poly.pdbx_strand_id
1 'polypeptide(L)'
;PSGQDGIVGSRPERYPMERDFGGIYTPGVTVFRQNEAKGYGLLAEPFKVGLVTVAAINHPQCVDPTHMTPDCVQGTLNKLRTVLRLALRAGHDSLVLGAFGCGVYDNPATQMAQLFRQVFDEAEFKNKFRLVTFAVLDNGKTTPRNPVGLYQAFANVFGRRD
;
A
#
# COMPACT_ATOMS: atom_id res chain seq x y z
N PRO A 1 17.52 15.27 18.73
CA PRO A 1 17.70 15.50 17.30
C PRO A 1 16.90 14.44 16.53
N SER A 2 15.61 14.37 16.68
CA SER A 2 14.91 13.19 16.14
C SER A 2 13.50 13.46 15.65
N GLY A 3 12.98 14.64 15.83
CA GLY A 3 11.64 15.00 15.38
C GLY A 3 11.55 15.52 13.96
N GLN A 4 12.66 15.84 13.31
CA GLN A 4 12.64 16.50 12.00
C GLN A 4 12.66 15.54 10.81
N ASP A 5 13.10 14.31 11.01
CA ASP A 5 13.22 13.34 9.90
C ASP A 5 11.88 12.72 9.47
N GLY A 6 10.83 12.94 10.24
CA GLY A 6 9.49 12.48 9.92
C GLY A 6 8.61 13.50 9.18
N ILE A 7 9.06 14.73 8.98
CA ILE A 7 8.24 15.76 8.33
C ILE A 7 8.32 15.59 6.81
N VAL A 8 7.30 14.98 6.27
CA VAL A 8 7.09 14.84 4.83
C VAL A 8 6.68 16.19 4.26
N GLY A 9 7.30 16.63 3.18
CA GLY A 9 6.87 17.80 2.41
C GLY A 9 7.68 19.08 2.61
N SER A 10 8.57 19.15 3.59
CA SER A 10 9.43 20.34 3.78
C SER A 10 10.80 20.26 3.10
N ARG A 11 11.13 19.11 2.49
CA ARG A 11 12.42 18.89 1.85
C ARG A 11 12.25 18.61 0.36
N PRO A 12 12.63 19.55 -0.52
CA PRO A 12 12.46 19.41 -1.97
C PRO A 12 13.13 18.16 -2.55
N GLU A 13 14.22 17.71 -1.94
CA GLU A 13 14.97 16.53 -2.37
C GLU A 13 14.23 15.19 -2.19
N ARG A 14 13.10 15.18 -1.48
CA ARG A 14 12.27 13.98 -1.28
C ARG A 14 11.14 13.85 -2.31
N TYR A 15 10.91 14.91 -3.08
CA TYR A 15 9.84 14.93 -4.08
C TYR A 15 10.34 15.53 -5.40
N PRO A 16 9.86 14.99 -6.56
CA PRO A 16 9.03 13.80 -6.67
C PRO A 16 9.75 12.55 -6.18
N MET A 17 9.00 11.58 -5.62
CA MET A 17 9.59 10.27 -5.27
C MET A 17 10.13 9.60 -6.52
N GLU A 18 11.28 8.91 -6.38
CA GLU A 18 11.84 8.11 -7.45
C GLU A 18 10.82 7.12 -8.00
N ARG A 19 10.85 6.96 -9.33
CA ARG A 19 9.87 6.14 -10.04
C ARG A 19 9.79 4.72 -9.51
N ASP A 20 10.93 4.09 -9.21
CA ASP A 20 10.98 2.66 -8.92
C ASP A 20 11.21 2.34 -7.44
N PHE A 21 11.98 3.14 -6.70
CA PHE A 21 12.43 2.80 -5.34
C PHE A 21 12.16 3.86 -4.28
N GLY A 22 11.51 4.98 -4.65
CA GLY A 22 11.26 6.07 -3.71
C GLY A 22 10.23 5.68 -2.64
N GLY A 23 10.56 5.91 -1.37
CA GLY A 23 9.66 5.71 -0.24
C GLY A 23 10.14 6.45 1.00
N ILE A 24 9.21 6.80 1.89
CA ILE A 24 9.46 7.53 3.13
C ILE A 24 8.86 6.73 4.28
N TYR A 25 9.63 6.54 5.34
CA TYR A 25 9.13 6.02 6.61
C TYR A 25 9.02 7.17 7.62
N THR A 26 7.86 7.30 8.25
CA THR A 26 7.57 8.29 9.27
C THR A 26 7.24 7.57 10.58
N PRO A 27 8.12 7.60 11.60
CA PRO A 27 7.89 6.94 12.87
C PRO A 27 6.91 7.74 13.75
N GLY A 28 6.20 7.04 14.63
CA GLY A 28 5.49 7.63 15.75
C GLY A 28 4.34 8.57 15.39
N VAL A 29 3.70 8.37 14.24
CA VAL A 29 2.50 9.13 13.85
C VAL A 29 1.37 8.83 14.83
N THR A 30 0.78 9.85 15.44
CA THR A 30 -0.29 9.70 16.41
C THR A 30 -1.65 9.64 15.73
N VAL A 31 -2.35 8.53 15.95
CA VAL A 31 -3.76 8.39 15.60
C VAL A 31 -4.59 8.84 16.79
N PHE A 32 -5.37 9.90 16.63
CA PHE A 32 -6.12 10.51 17.74
C PHE A 32 -7.60 10.70 17.45
N ARG A 33 -8.06 10.39 16.23
CA ARG A 33 -9.48 10.45 15.85
C ARG A 33 -10.01 9.10 15.41
N GLN A 34 -11.28 8.91 15.62
CA GLN A 34 -12.06 7.80 15.08
C GLN A 34 -12.24 7.97 13.57
N ASN A 35 -12.81 6.94 12.93
CA ASN A 35 -13.11 6.95 11.49
C ASN A 35 -14.35 7.81 11.17
N GLU A 36 -14.62 7.98 9.87
CA GLU A 36 -15.75 8.74 9.34
C GLU A 36 -17.09 8.25 9.88
N ALA A 37 -17.32 6.95 9.93
CA ALA A 37 -18.57 6.38 10.42
C ALA A 37 -18.89 6.74 11.89
N LYS A 38 -17.87 7.17 12.63
CA LYS A 38 -17.98 7.69 14.01
C LYS A 38 -17.78 9.19 14.09
N GLY A 39 -17.94 9.91 12.99
CA GLY A 39 -17.90 11.37 12.91
C GLY A 39 -16.54 11.99 13.29
N TYR A 40 -15.44 11.25 13.12
CA TYR A 40 -14.07 11.71 13.46
C TYR A 40 -13.92 12.18 14.92
N GLY A 41 -14.74 11.66 15.84
CA GLY A 41 -14.62 11.95 17.28
C GLY A 41 -13.21 11.64 17.80
N LEU A 42 -12.82 12.26 18.91
CA LEU A 42 -11.53 11.97 19.53
C LEU A 42 -11.51 10.53 20.08
N LEU A 43 -10.38 9.88 19.97
CA LEU A 43 -10.13 8.62 20.67
C LEU A 43 -9.91 8.90 22.16
N ALA A 44 -10.48 8.07 23.04
CA ALA A 44 -10.19 8.13 24.46
C ALA A 44 -8.71 7.88 24.74
N GLU A 45 -8.12 6.96 23.99
CA GLU A 45 -6.68 6.62 24.06
C GLU A 45 -6.06 6.71 22.67
N PRO A 46 -5.37 7.80 22.35
CA PRO A 46 -4.57 7.93 21.14
C PRO A 46 -3.44 6.90 21.10
N PHE A 47 -3.10 6.40 19.92
CA PHE A 47 -2.01 5.44 19.72
C PHE A 47 -1.06 5.85 18.61
N LYS A 48 0.13 5.25 18.59
CA LYS A 48 1.16 5.56 17.60
C LYS A 48 1.31 4.43 16.58
N VAL A 49 1.58 4.83 15.34
CA VAL A 49 1.88 3.92 14.22
C VAL A 49 3.12 4.40 13.47
N GLY A 50 3.81 3.48 12.79
CA GLY A 50 4.74 3.83 11.73
C GLY A 50 3.98 4.00 10.42
N LEU A 51 4.28 5.03 9.64
CA LEU A 51 3.69 5.27 8.33
C LEU A 51 4.73 5.08 7.24
N VAL A 52 4.42 4.19 6.28
CA VAL A 52 5.20 4.04 5.05
C VAL A 52 4.46 4.74 3.92
N THR A 53 5.12 5.71 3.28
CA THR A 53 4.58 6.45 2.13
C THR A 53 5.38 6.09 0.88
N VAL A 54 4.70 5.51 -0.09
CA VAL A 54 5.25 5.17 -1.41
C VAL A 54 4.20 5.56 -2.47
N ALA A 55 4.64 6.19 -3.55
CA ALA A 55 3.76 6.54 -4.66
C ALA A 55 3.59 5.36 -5.62
N ALA A 56 2.38 4.90 -5.88
CA ALA A 56 2.09 3.96 -6.96
C ALA A 56 2.35 4.59 -8.34
N ILE A 57 2.41 3.77 -9.38
CA ILE A 57 2.46 4.27 -10.76
C ILE A 57 1.10 4.89 -11.08
N ASN A 58 1.11 6.16 -11.50
CA ASN A 58 -0.10 6.89 -11.85
C ASN A 58 -0.51 6.51 -13.29
N HIS A 59 -1.72 5.98 -13.45
CA HIS A 59 -2.28 5.53 -14.74
C HIS A 59 -1.30 4.67 -15.54
N PRO A 60 -0.94 3.46 -15.00
CA PRO A 60 0.06 2.63 -15.66
C PRO A 60 -0.36 2.26 -17.08
N GLN A 61 0.61 2.14 -17.96
CA GLN A 61 0.39 1.58 -19.29
C GLN A 61 -0.02 0.11 -19.15
N CYS A 62 -1.04 -0.29 -19.90
CA CYS A 62 -1.61 -1.64 -19.87
C CYS A 62 -1.64 -2.23 -21.27
N VAL A 63 -1.41 -3.55 -21.35
CA VAL A 63 -1.54 -4.33 -22.59
C VAL A 63 -3.01 -4.68 -22.87
N ASP A 64 -3.81 -4.79 -21.82
CA ASP A 64 -5.27 -4.89 -21.82
C ASP A 64 -5.81 -4.18 -20.55
N PRO A 65 -7.14 -4.01 -20.41
CA PRO A 65 -7.68 -3.27 -19.26
C PRO A 65 -7.25 -3.79 -17.90
N THR A 66 -6.93 -5.08 -17.75
CA THR A 66 -6.65 -5.74 -16.47
C THR A 66 -5.17 -6.06 -16.23
N HIS A 67 -4.31 -5.84 -17.23
CA HIS A 67 -2.88 -6.18 -17.15
C HIS A 67 -1.98 -5.03 -17.58
N MET A 68 -1.09 -4.64 -16.68
CA MET A 68 -0.03 -3.66 -16.94
C MET A 68 1.02 -4.19 -17.92
N THR A 69 1.70 -3.29 -18.61
CA THR A 69 2.89 -3.64 -19.40
C THR A 69 4.00 -4.20 -18.50
N PRO A 70 4.93 -5.02 -19.04
CA PRO A 70 6.04 -5.58 -18.27
C PRO A 70 6.84 -4.54 -17.47
N ASP A 71 7.11 -3.37 -18.06
CA ASP A 71 7.84 -2.28 -17.38
C ASP A 71 7.07 -1.73 -16.18
N CYS A 72 5.74 -1.53 -16.32
CA CYS A 72 4.89 -1.09 -15.22
C CYS A 72 4.78 -2.15 -14.12
N VAL A 73 4.72 -3.44 -14.49
CA VAL A 73 4.76 -4.56 -13.54
C VAL A 73 6.08 -4.53 -12.76
N GLN A 74 7.21 -4.42 -13.43
CA GLN A 74 8.52 -4.40 -12.77
C GLN A 74 8.67 -3.20 -11.83
N GLY A 75 8.26 -1.99 -12.28
CA GLY A 75 8.25 -0.80 -11.44
C GLY A 75 7.34 -0.96 -10.22
N THR A 76 6.16 -1.57 -10.39
CA THR A 76 5.24 -1.87 -9.27
C THR A 76 5.87 -2.85 -8.29
N LEU A 77 6.47 -3.95 -8.75
CA LEU A 77 7.17 -4.90 -7.88
C LEU A 77 8.26 -4.21 -7.05
N ASN A 78 9.04 -3.32 -7.64
CA ASN A 78 10.07 -2.55 -6.93
C ASN A 78 9.48 -1.66 -5.83
N LYS A 79 8.33 -1.01 -6.10
CA LYS A 79 7.61 -0.21 -5.10
C LYS A 79 7.06 -1.06 -3.96
N LEU A 80 6.48 -2.21 -4.25
CA LEU A 80 5.98 -3.13 -3.23
C LEU A 80 7.12 -3.66 -2.35
N ARG A 81 8.26 -4.05 -2.94
CA ARG A 81 9.47 -4.40 -2.19
C ARG A 81 9.95 -3.26 -1.30
N THR A 82 9.89 -2.01 -1.79
CA THR A 82 10.26 -0.82 -1.00
C THR A 82 9.35 -0.66 0.22
N VAL A 83 8.02 -0.83 0.07
CA VAL A 83 7.08 -0.80 1.20
C VAL A 83 7.47 -1.82 2.26
N LEU A 84 7.71 -3.08 1.87
CA LEU A 84 8.02 -4.15 2.80
C LEU A 84 9.40 -3.98 3.45
N ARG A 85 10.41 -3.54 2.68
CA ARG A 85 11.77 -3.27 3.20
C ARG A 85 11.76 -2.15 4.24
N LEU A 86 11.06 -1.05 3.98
CA LEU A 86 10.94 0.05 4.93
C LEU A 86 10.29 -0.41 6.24
N ALA A 87 9.23 -1.20 6.17
CA ALA A 87 8.58 -1.75 7.34
C ALA A 87 9.51 -2.68 8.15
N LEU A 88 10.20 -3.62 7.48
CA LEU A 88 11.14 -4.55 8.14
C LEU A 88 12.34 -3.81 8.77
N ARG A 89 12.93 -2.84 8.06
CA ARG A 89 14.04 -2.03 8.58
C ARG A 89 13.64 -1.21 9.81
N ALA A 90 12.37 -0.82 9.89
CA ALA A 90 11.81 -0.12 11.04
C ALA A 90 11.35 -1.06 12.18
N GLY A 91 11.57 -2.38 12.04
CA GLY A 91 11.27 -3.38 13.08
C GLY A 91 9.79 -3.76 13.17
N HIS A 92 8.99 -3.51 12.13
CA HIS A 92 7.57 -3.89 12.12
C HIS A 92 7.38 -5.32 11.64
N ASP A 93 6.55 -6.06 12.36
CA ASP A 93 6.11 -7.42 12.05
C ASP A 93 4.65 -7.50 11.58
N SER A 94 3.95 -6.37 11.57
CA SER A 94 2.54 -6.30 11.23
C SER A 94 2.26 -5.10 10.34
N LEU A 95 1.40 -5.30 9.32
CA LEU A 95 1.10 -4.29 8.31
C LEU A 95 -0.40 -4.11 8.13
N VAL A 96 -0.82 -2.86 7.93
CA VAL A 96 -2.11 -2.52 7.34
C VAL A 96 -1.85 -1.88 5.99
N LEU A 97 -2.30 -2.54 4.93
CA LEU A 97 -2.12 -2.15 3.54
C LEU A 97 -3.48 -1.81 2.91
N GLY A 98 -3.49 -1.00 1.87
CA GLY A 98 -4.66 -0.73 1.05
C GLY A 98 -4.54 -1.35 -0.35
N ALA A 99 -5.55 -1.13 -1.20
CA ALA A 99 -5.49 -1.43 -2.63
C ALA A 99 -4.56 -0.41 -3.32
N PHE A 100 -3.26 -0.65 -3.24
CA PHE A 100 -2.19 0.27 -3.65
C PHE A 100 -2.36 0.74 -5.09
N GLY A 101 -2.58 2.04 -5.26
CA GLY A 101 -2.76 2.67 -6.56
C GLY A 101 -4.08 2.35 -7.30
N CYS A 102 -4.98 1.51 -6.75
CA CYS A 102 -6.18 1.06 -7.46
C CYS A 102 -7.36 2.06 -7.41
N GLY A 103 -7.19 3.18 -6.71
CA GLY A 103 -8.16 4.29 -6.71
C GLY A 103 -7.91 5.24 -7.87
N VAL A 104 -7.61 6.51 -7.55
CA VAL A 104 -7.39 7.60 -8.53
C VAL A 104 -6.27 7.28 -9.53
N TYR A 105 -5.27 6.49 -9.15
CA TYR A 105 -4.16 6.10 -10.05
C TYR A 105 -4.52 4.94 -10.99
N ASP A 106 -5.70 4.38 -10.87
CA ASP A 106 -6.32 3.43 -11.80
C ASP A 106 -5.43 2.21 -12.14
N ASN A 107 -4.74 1.65 -11.13
CA ASN A 107 -4.01 0.39 -11.29
C ASN A 107 -5.00 -0.80 -11.28
N PRO A 108 -4.78 -1.87 -12.09
CA PRO A 108 -5.62 -3.05 -12.10
C PRO A 108 -5.56 -3.81 -10.77
N ALA A 109 -6.68 -3.88 -10.02
CA ALA A 109 -6.69 -4.37 -8.65
C ALA A 109 -6.38 -5.87 -8.53
N THR A 110 -6.90 -6.70 -9.45
CA THR A 110 -6.61 -8.14 -9.46
C THR A 110 -5.12 -8.38 -9.66
N GLN A 111 -4.51 -7.72 -10.63
CA GLN A 111 -3.08 -7.84 -10.86
C GLN A 111 -2.28 -7.27 -9.69
N MET A 112 -2.70 -6.14 -9.11
CA MET A 112 -2.04 -5.56 -7.93
C MET A 112 -2.04 -6.54 -6.75
N ALA A 113 -3.17 -7.20 -6.47
CA ALA A 113 -3.25 -8.22 -5.42
C ALA A 113 -2.31 -9.41 -5.71
N GLN A 114 -2.22 -9.86 -6.97
CA GLN A 114 -1.29 -10.92 -7.39
C GLN A 114 0.17 -10.51 -7.22
N LEU A 115 0.53 -9.26 -7.56
CA LEU A 115 1.88 -8.73 -7.37
C LEU A 115 2.26 -8.63 -5.89
N PHE A 116 1.33 -8.24 -5.03
CA PHE A 116 1.56 -8.31 -3.57
C PHE A 116 1.83 -9.75 -3.12
N ARG A 117 1.02 -10.73 -3.58
CA ARG A 117 1.24 -12.14 -3.26
C ARG A 117 2.62 -12.58 -3.72
N GLN A 118 3.00 -12.27 -4.95
CA GLN A 118 4.31 -12.59 -5.50
C GLN A 118 5.44 -12.04 -4.61
N VAL A 119 5.37 -10.77 -4.22
CA VAL A 119 6.42 -10.15 -3.38
C VAL A 119 6.45 -10.78 -1.98
N PHE A 120 5.29 -11.07 -1.36
CA PHE A 120 5.27 -11.76 -0.06
C PHE A 120 5.87 -13.17 -0.10
N ASP A 121 5.82 -13.84 -1.24
CA ASP A 121 6.38 -15.19 -1.41
C ASP A 121 7.89 -15.16 -1.75
N GLU A 122 8.49 -14.00 -2.02
CA GLU A 122 9.94 -13.85 -2.22
C GLU A 122 10.71 -14.22 -0.95
N ALA A 123 11.87 -14.85 -1.09
CA ALA A 123 12.69 -15.32 0.03
C ALA A 123 13.02 -14.21 1.05
N GLU A 124 13.12 -12.94 0.58
CA GLU A 124 13.37 -11.77 1.43
C GLU A 124 12.22 -11.51 2.41
N PHE A 125 10.97 -11.76 2.02
CA PHE A 125 9.77 -11.36 2.77
C PHE A 125 8.97 -12.51 3.34
N LYS A 126 9.18 -13.71 2.82
CA LYS A 126 8.45 -14.92 3.23
C LYS A 126 8.56 -15.14 4.74
N ASN A 127 7.41 -15.26 5.40
CA ASN A 127 7.30 -15.46 6.86
C ASN A 127 7.93 -14.36 7.73
N LYS A 128 8.19 -13.17 7.17
CA LYS A 128 8.74 -12.03 7.93
C LYS A 128 7.67 -11.21 8.64
N PHE A 129 6.43 -11.26 8.18
CA PHE A 129 5.32 -10.55 8.79
C PHE A 129 4.39 -11.53 9.50
N ARG A 130 4.11 -11.26 10.77
CA ARG A 130 3.19 -12.03 11.62
C ARG A 130 1.74 -11.81 11.20
N LEU A 131 1.41 -10.57 10.82
CA LEU A 131 0.05 -10.18 10.41
C LEU A 131 0.12 -9.17 9.27
N VAL A 132 -0.63 -9.44 8.22
CA VAL A 132 -0.88 -8.48 7.13
C VAL A 132 -2.38 -8.36 6.92
N THR A 133 -2.90 -7.14 7.04
CA THR A 133 -4.31 -6.83 6.80
C THR A 133 -4.44 -5.90 5.60
N PHE A 134 -5.26 -6.27 4.63
CA PHE A 134 -5.66 -5.38 3.55
C PHE A 134 -6.96 -4.65 3.91
N ALA A 135 -6.85 -3.34 4.20
CA ALA A 135 -8.01 -2.46 4.40
C ALA A 135 -8.46 -1.91 3.04
N VAL A 136 -9.35 -2.64 2.38
CA VAL A 136 -9.85 -2.28 1.05
C VAL A 136 -11.30 -1.83 1.16
N LEU A 137 -11.58 -0.61 0.68
CA LEU A 137 -12.94 -0.08 0.65
C LEU A 137 -13.76 -0.83 -0.39
N ASP A 138 -14.85 -1.44 0.07
CA ASP A 138 -15.87 -2.01 -0.81
C ASP A 138 -16.95 -0.95 -1.06
N ASN A 139 -16.94 -0.37 -2.24
CA ASN A 139 -17.94 0.60 -2.67
C ASN A 139 -18.87 0.04 -3.76
N GLY A 140 -18.78 -1.26 -4.06
CA GLY A 140 -19.54 -1.95 -5.11
C GLY A 140 -19.27 -1.47 -6.54
N LYS A 141 -18.32 -0.54 -6.74
CA LYS A 141 -18.02 0.01 -8.07
C LYS A 141 -17.10 -0.91 -8.84
N THR A 142 -17.45 -1.10 -10.11
CA THR A 142 -16.61 -1.81 -11.09
C THR A 142 -16.19 -0.89 -12.21
N THR A 143 -15.05 -1.17 -12.82
CA THR A 143 -14.53 -0.46 -14.00
C THR A 143 -13.95 -1.50 -14.97
N PRO A 144 -13.64 -1.13 -16.23
CA PRO A 144 -12.95 -2.05 -17.13
C PRO A 144 -11.62 -2.58 -16.55
N ARG A 145 -10.91 -1.80 -15.74
CA ARG A 145 -9.69 -2.22 -15.05
C ARG A 145 -9.95 -3.05 -13.79
N ASN A 146 -11.10 -2.90 -13.19
CA ASN A 146 -11.50 -3.54 -11.94
C ASN A 146 -12.90 -4.17 -12.07
N PRO A 147 -13.05 -5.18 -12.94
CA PRO A 147 -14.37 -5.72 -13.30
C PRO A 147 -15.06 -6.46 -12.15
N VAL A 148 -14.31 -6.90 -11.14
CA VAL A 148 -14.86 -7.56 -9.94
C VAL A 148 -14.94 -6.63 -8.72
N GLY A 149 -14.52 -5.36 -8.86
CA GLY A 149 -14.40 -4.42 -7.75
C GLY A 149 -13.13 -4.63 -6.91
N LEU A 150 -12.77 -3.61 -6.12
CA LEU A 150 -11.49 -3.60 -5.41
C LEU A 150 -11.44 -4.66 -4.30
N TYR A 151 -12.48 -4.73 -3.47
CA TYR A 151 -12.53 -5.68 -2.37
C TYR A 151 -12.45 -7.13 -2.86
N GLN A 152 -13.27 -7.50 -3.85
CA GLN A 152 -13.31 -8.87 -4.36
C GLN A 152 -12.00 -9.27 -5.03
N ALA A 153 -11.31 -8.35 -5.72
CA ALA A 153 -10.00 -8.59 -6.32
C ALA A 153 -8.96 -9.03 -5.25
N PHE A 154 -8.92 -8.35 -4.11
CA PHE A 154 -8.03 -8.71 -3.00
C PHE A 154 -8.51 -9.95 -2.24
N ALA A 155 -9.81 -10.10 -2.02
CA ALA A 155 -10.38 -11.27 -1.35
C ALA A 155 -10.11 -12.57 -2.13
N ASN A 156 -10.14 -12.54 -3.47
CA ASN A 156 -9.83 -13.71 -4.30
C ASN A 156 -8.37 -14.19 -4.14
N VAL A 157 -7.44 -13.29 -3.80
CA VAL A 157 -6.01 -13.62 -3.65
C VAL A 157 -5.65 -13.93 -2.20
N PHE A 158 -6.22 -13.18 -1.23
CA PHE A 158 -5.82 -13.21 0.18
C PHE A 158 -6.93 -13.68 1.12
N GLY A 159 -8.16 -13.81 0.65
CA GLY A 159 -9.27 -14.32 1.44
C GLY A 159 -8.97 -15.73 1.98
N ARG A 160 -9.50 -16.05 3.18
CA ARG A 160 -9.43 -17.41 3.68
C ARG A 160 -10.20 -18.30 2.70
N ARG A 161 -9.57 -19.37 2.26
CA ARG A 161 -10.29 -20.50 1.68
C ARG A 161 -10.76 -21.32 2.87
N ASP A 162 -12.05 -21.24 3.13
CA ASP A 162 -12.71 -22.12 4.10
C ASP A 162 -12.55 -23.59 3.66
#